data_2730973af2e1a26fa691fd2c5801869f
#
_entry.id   2730973af2e1a26fa691fd2c5801869f
#
_cell.length_a   1.000
_cell.length_b   1.000
_cell.length_c   1.000
_cell.angle_alpha   90.00
_cell.angle_beta   90.00
_cell.angle_gamma   90.00
#
_symmetry.space_group_name_H-M   'P 1'
#
loop_
_entity.id
_entity.type
_entity.pdbx_description
1 polymer ?
#
loop_
_entity_poly.entity_id
_entity_poly.type
_entity_poly.pdbx_seq_one_letter_code
_entity_poly.pdbx_strand_id
1 'polypeptide(L)'
;MKEKFKLTKLERNWILYDIANSAFTLLVSTLIPIYFNSLAGSAGVHEDMYLSYWGYAGSISTILVAIIAPICGTLSDRKFKKPIFLLTVLLGCAACAAMGLTTHWLLFLGIFVIAKVGFHSSIVFYDSMLPEITTDKRMDNVSSMGYAFGYIGSVIPFVACLVLVLFCDSFGMTMGGAMVCAFLITAAWWAILSLPLLRSYKQTAFVDGEGAPLKDSFKQLVRTFKEAKKEKHVFMYLIAFFFFINGVYTIIDMATAYGSALGLDTTGLLLALLLTQVVAFPCAIIFGRLSAKYDTGLLIKVCIVCYTCITVFGMFLVSLWQFWVLATLVGMFQGGIQALARSYLGKIIKPERSGEFYGLMDICGKGASFLGTTLVAFVSQITVGIEVNVFGLQLQNENLAVGSLVILFIIGYLVFCKADAMSKARV
;
A
#
# COMPACT_ATOMS: atom_id res chain seq x y z
N MET A 1 0.31 -38.05 -2.31
CA MET A 1 0.35 -37.16 -1.12
C MET A 1 0.92 -35.82 -1.58
N LYS A 2 0.12 -34.72 -1.56
CA LYS A 2 0.65 -33.39 -1.90
C LYS A 2 1.58 -32.98 -0.76
N GLU A 3 2.86 -32.78 -1.05
CA GLU A 3 3.79 -32.20 -0.09
C GLU A 3 3.18 -30.92 0.51
N LYS A 4 3.08 -30.88 1.83
CA LYS A 4 2.60 -29.65 2.53
C LYS A 4 3.60 -28.54 2.23
N PHE A 5 3.15 -27.45 1.63
CA PHE A 5 3.95 -26.25 1.43
C PHE A 5 4.53 -25.78 2.77
N LYS A 6 5.84 -25.94 2.94
CA LYS A 6 6.57 -25.46 4.12
C LYS A 6 7.40 -24.25 3.75
N LEU A 7 7.25 -23.18 4.53
CA LEU A 7 8.08 -21.98 4.39
C LEU A 7 9.52 -22.27 4.83
N THR A 8 10.49 -21.79 4.07
CA THR A 8 11.89 -21.74 4.51
C THR A 8 12.02 -20.73 5.65
N LYS A 9 13.15 -20.77 6.37
CA LYS A 9 13.43 -19.81 7.45
C LYS A 9 13.49 -18.37 6.92
N LEU A 10 14.07 -18.18 5.73
CA LEU A 10 14.21 -16.85 5.12
C LEU A 10 12.86 -16.32 4.63
N GLU A 11 12.03 -17.15 3.98
CA GLU A 11 10.66 -16.78 3.57
C GLU A 11 9.81 -16.38 4.79
N ARG A 12 9.90 -17.13 5.89
CA ARG A 12 9.19 -16.79 7.12
C ARG A 12 9.65 -15.46 7.72
N ASN A 13 10.94 -15.19 7.73
CA ASN A 13 11.49 -13.93 8.24
C ASN A 13 11.11 -12.74 7.35
N TRP A 14 10.97 -12.97 6.06
CA TRP A 14 10.46 -11.97 5.11
C TRP A 14 8.98 -11.66 5.37
N ILE A 15 8.14 -12.68 5.59
CA ILE A 15 6.72 -12.51 5.95
C ILE A 15 6.56 -11.78 7.28
N LEU A 16 7.45 -12.01 8.27
CA LEU A 16 7.42 -11.29 9.55
C LEU A 16 7.61 -9.78 9.38
N TYR A 17 8.34 -9.34 8.35
CA TYR A 17 8.47 -7.92 8.08
C TYR A 17 7.17 -7.31 7.54
N ASP A 18 6.38 -8.02 6.76
CA ASP A 18 5.03 -7.56 6.33
C ASP A 18 4.11 -7.35 7.55
N ILE A 19 4.15 -8.26 8.53
CA ILE A 19 3.46 -8.09 9.81
C ILE A 19 3.96 -6.85 10.55
N ALA A 20 5.28 -6.64 10.55
CA ALA A 20 5.92 -5.55 11.25
C ALA A 20 5.46 -4.17 10.74
N ASN A 21 5.55 -3.96 9.43
CA ASN A 21 5.29 -2.65 8.82
C ASN A 21 3.80 -2.31 8.70
N SER A 22 2.93 -3.31 8.59
CA SER A 22 1.49 -3.11 8.42
C SER A 22 0.83 -2.44 9.65
N ALA A 23 1.42 -2.54 10.84
CA ALA A 23 0.97 -1.83 12.02
C ALA A 23 1.01 -0.30 11.85
N PHE A 24 2.08 0.21 11.25
CA PHE A 24 2.21 1.64 10.96
C PHE A 24 1.16 2.11 9.94
N THR A 25 0.82 1.29 8.94
CA THR A 25 -0.22 1.60 7.95
C THR A 25 -1.57 1.84 8.63
N LEU A 26 -2.00 0.95 9.54
CA LEU A 26 -3.26 1.14 10.28
C LEU A 26 -3.24 2.38 11.17
N LEU A 27 -2.12 2.66 11.82
CA LEU A 27 -1.98 3.85 12.65
C LEU A 27 -2.12 5.14 11.83
N VAL A 28 -1.50 5.18 10.65
CA VAL A 28 -1.55 6.32 9.70
C VAL A 28 -2.96 6.57 9.19
N SER A 29 -3.72 5.53 8.92
CA SER A 29 -5.07 5.67 8.35
C SER A 29 -6.15 5.92 9.41
N THR A 30 -5.82 5.87 10.71
CA THR A 30 -6.81 5.95 11.80
C THR A 30 -6.44 6.96 12.89
N LEU A 31 -5.51 6.62 13.77
CA LEU A 31 -5.22 7.39 14.99
C LEU A 31 -4.40 8.65 14.74
N ILE A 32 -3.44 8.62 13.81
CA ILE A 32 -2.57 9.78 13.55
C ILE A 32 -3.33 10.99 13.05
N PRO A 33 -4.28 10.90 12.09
CA PRO A 33 -5.07 12.04 11.64
C PRO A 33 -5.91 12.65 12.78
N ILE A 34 -6.51 11.81 13.62
CA ILE A 34 -7.32 12.26 14.77
C ILE A 34 -6.46 13.06 15.77
N TYR A 35 -5.28 12.53 16.08
CA TYR A 35 -4.36 13.22 17.00
C TYR A 35 -3.80 14.51 16.41
N PHE A 36 -3.46 14.52 15.12
CA PHE A 36 -3.07 15.73 14.41
C PHE A 36 -4.15 16.81 14.49
N ASN A 37 -5.41 16.47 14.25
CA ASN A 37 -6.53 17.41 14.35
C ASN A 37 -6.65 18.00 15.77
N SER A 38 -6.46 17.17 16.81
CA SER A 38 -6.44 17.61 18.21
C SER A 38 -5.29 18.59 18.48
N LEU A 39 -4.08 18.32 17.98
CA LEU A 39 -2.93 19.22 18.14
C LEU A 39 -3.13 20.54 17.41
N ALA A 40 -3.62 20.49 16.16
CA ALA A 40 -3.87 21.67 15.34
C ALA A 40 -4.97 22.56 15.96
N GLY A 41 -6.07 21.95 16.42
CA GLY A 41 -7.16 22.65 17.11
C GLY A 41 -6.69 23.32 18.40
N SER A 42 -5.89 22.63 19.21
CA SER A 42 -5.29 23.20 20.43
C SER A 42 -4.36 24.38 20.15
N ALA A 43 -3.80 24.47 18.94
CA ALA A 43 -2.96 25.57 18.48
C ALA A 43 -3.75 26.71 17.79
N GLY A 44 -5.09 26.63 17.73
CA GLY A 44 -5.96 27.64 17.13
C GLY A 44 -6.02 27.56 15.59
N VAL A 45 -5.61 26.46 14.97
CA VAL A 45 -5.78 26.24 13.53
C VAL A 45 -7.27 25.99 13.26
N HIS A 46 -7.83 26.63 12.23
CA HIS A 46 -9.23 26.44 11.84
C HIS A 46 -9.48 25.03 11.29
N GLU A 47 -10.60 24.43 11.65
CA GLU A 47 -10.92 23.03 11.31
C GLU A 47 -10.91 22.76 9.80
N ASP A 48 -11.36 23.72 8.98
CA ASP A 48 -11.37 23.62 7.52
C ASP A 48 -9.95 23.42 6.92
N MET A 49 -8.90 23.76 7.68
CA MET A 49 -7.51 23.63 7.24
C MET A 49 -6.87 22.26 7.56
N TYR A 50 -7.48 21.45 8.44
CA TYR A 50 -6.88 20.20 8.89
C TYR A 50 -6.65 19.22 7.73
N LEU A 51 -7.66 19.01 6.89
CA LEU A 51 -7.57 18.15 5.74
C LEU A 51 -6.50 18.63 4.74
N SER A 52 -6.39 19.94 4.56
CA SER A 52 -5.39 20.54 3.66
C SER A 52 -3.97 20.30 4.15
N TYR A 53 -3.67 20.55 5.42
CA TYR A 53 -2.33 20.33 5.98
C TYR A 53 -1.96 18.85 6.02
N TRP A 54 -2.91 17.96 6.34
CA TRP A 54 -2.72 16.53 6.26
C TRP A 54 -2.41 16.07 4.83
N GLY A 55 -3.14 16.58 3.84
CA GLY A 55 -2.94 16.33 2.43
C GLY A 55 -1.58 16.82 1.93
N TYR A 56 -1.14 18.01 2.36
CA TYR A 56 0.20 18.51 2.04
C TYR A 56 1.31 17.62 2.61
N ALA A 57 1.20 17.20 3.86
CA ALA A 57 2.16 16.28 4.46
C ALA A 57 2.22 14.95 3.71
N GLY A 58 1.07 14.40 3.33
CA GLY A 58 0.94 13.22 2.49
C GLY A 58 1.61 13.39 1.12
N SER A 59 1.35 14.51 0.45
CA SER A 59 1.91 14.84 -0.87
C SER A 59 3.42 15.02 -0.82
N ILE A 60 3.94 15.76 0.17
CA ILE A 60 5.39 15.96 0.37
C ILE A 60 6.07 14.62 0.58
N SER A 61 5.53 13.75 1.44
CA SER A 61 6.11 12.43 1.66
C SER A 61 6.14 11.58 0.39
N THR A 62 5.08 11.64 -0.42
CA THR A 62 4.98 10.91 -1.70
C THR A 62 6.01 11.40 -2.71
N ILE A 63 6.19 12.71 -2.84
CA ILE A 63 7.19 13.31 -3.74
C ILE A 63 8.61 12.91 -3.28
N LEU A 64 8.90 13.00 -1.99
CA LEU A 64 10.21 12.60 -1.45
C LEU A 64 10.51 11.13 -1.72
N VAL A 65 9.53 10.24 -1.50
CA VAL A 65 9.71 8.81 -1.80
C VAL A 65 9.87 8.56 -3.29
N ALA A 66 9.10 9.23 -4.15
CA ALA A 66 9.23 9.09 -5.60
C ALA A 66 10.62 9.49 -6.12
N ILE A 67 11.31 10.39 -5.42
CA ILE A 67 12.69 10.77 -5.72
C ILE A 67 13.69 9.77 -5.11
N ILE A 68 13.49 9.40 -3.84
CA ILE A 68 14.45 8.59 -3.06
C ILE A 68 14.43 7.12 -3.51
N ALA A 69 13.24 6.54 -3.76
CA ALA A 69 13.09 5.12 -4.02
C ALA A 69 13.89 4.61 -5.24
N PRO A 70 13.88 5.26 -6.41
CA PRO A 70 14.67 4.80 -7.55
C PRO A 70 16.18 4.97 -7.35
N ILE A 71 16.58 6.06 -6.67
CA ILE A 71 17.99 6.34 -6.35
C ILE A 71 18.55 5.24 -5.46
N CYS A 72 17.86 5.00 -4.35
CA CYS A 72 18.24 3.97 -3.41
C CYS A 72 18.03 2.57 -4.02
N GLY A 73 17.03 2.37 -4.88
CA GLY A 73 16.81 1.14 -5.62
C GLY A 73 18.03 0.73 -6.45
N THR A 74 18.56 1.65 -7.23
CA THR A 74 19.78 1.41 -8.03
C THR A 74 21.01 1.14 -7.15
N LEU A 75 21.15 1.87 -6.03
CA LEU A 75 22.24 1.62 -5.07
C LEU A 75 22.07 0.25 -4.41
N SER A 76 20.84 -0.16 -4.11
CA SER A 76 20.56 -1.45 -3.51
C SER A 76 21.00 -2.60 -4.40
N ASP A 77 20.86 -2.47 -5.72
CA ASP A 77 21.28 -3.50 -6.67
C ASP A 77 22.81 -3.68 -6.74
N ARG A 78 23.59 -2.81 -6.08
CA ARG A 78 25.06 -2.84 -5.97
C ARG A 78 25.57 -3.31 -4.61
N LYS A 79 24.99 -4.32 -3.99
CA LYS A 79 25.34 -4.88 -2.67
C LYS A 79 24.95 -4.02 -1.45
N PHE A 80 24.22 -2.90 -1.63
CA PHE A 80 23.80 -2.02 -0.54
C PHE A 80 22.34 -2.25 -0.08
N LYS A 81 21.65 -3.27 -0.58
CA LYS A 81 20.24 -3.52 -0.28
C LYS A 81 19.97 -3.63 1.22
N LYS A 82 20.73 -4.46 1.93
CA LYS A 82 20.57 -4.65 3.37
C LYS A 82 20.90 -3.40 4.20
N PRO A 83 22.03 -2.69 4.00
CA PRO A 83 22.31 -1.44 4.73
C PRO A 83 21.24 -0.36 4.49
N ILE A 84 20.79 -0.18 3.26
CA ILE A 84 19.75 0.83 2.93
C ILE A 84 18.43 0.43 3.56
N PHE A 85 18.04 -0.85 3.49
CA PHE A 85 16.86 -1.36 4.16
C PHE A 85 16.90 -1.11 5.68
N LEU A 86 18.03 -1.43 6.34
CA LEU A 86 18.23 -1.13 7.77
C LEU A 86 18.06 0.36 8.06
N LEU A 87 18.69 1.24 7.27
CA LEU A 87 18.61 2.69 7.46
C LEU A 87 17.18 3.20 7.34
N THR A 88 16.42 2.74 6.33
CA THR A 88 15.04 3.16 6.12
C THR A 88 14.09 2.65 7.21
N VAL A 89 14.29 1.42 7.71
CA VAL A 89 13.54 0.88 8.85
C VAL A 89 13.85 1.68 10.13
N LEU A 90 15.12 1.95 10.42
CA LEU A 90 15.51 2.74 11.59
C LEU A 90 14.95 4.16 11.52
N LEU A 91 15.02 4.80 10.35
CA LEU A 91 14.44 6.12 10.13
C LEU A 91 12.94 6.14 10.39
N GLY A 92 12.22 5.15 9.84
CA GLY A 92 10.78 5.03 10.02
C GLY A 92 10.40 4.78 11.48
N CYS A 93 11.04 3.82 12.15
CA CYS A 93 10.78 3.49 13.55
C CYS A 93 11.12 4.65 14.50
N ALA A 94 12.29 5.28 14.31
CA ALA A 94 12.72 6.42 15.14
C ALA A 94 11.78 7.62 14.97
N ALA A 95 11.40 7.95 13.74
CA ALA A 95 10.45 9.03 13.48
C ALA A 95 9.05 8.69 14.02
N CYS A 96 8.59 7.43 13.89
CA CYS A 96 7.32 7.00 14.49
C CYS A 96 7.32 7.21 16.01
N ALA A 97 8.37 6.79 16.71
CA ALA A 97 8.51 7.02 18.14
C ALA A 97 8.60 8.53 18.48
N ALA A 98 9.33 9.30 17.67
CA ALA A 98 9.54 10.73 17.88
C ALA A 98 8.27 11.57 17.69
N MET A 99 7.23 11.10 16.99
CA MET A 99 5.94 11.79 16.91
C MET A 99 5.32 12.05 18.29
N GLY A 100 5.60 11.20 19.28
CA GLY A 100 5.15 11.37 20.65
C GLY A 100 5.89 12.44 21.45
N LEU A 101 7.03 12.96 20.95
CA LEU A 101 7.87 13.93 21.69
C LEU A 101 7.45 15.38 21.48
N THR A 102 6.49 15.66 20.62
CA THR A 102 6.07 17.03 20.32
C THR A 102 4.57 17.23 20.41
N THR A 103 4.18 18.37 20.92
CA THR A 103 2.80 18.87 20.89
C THR A 103 2.61 19.96 19.84
N HIS A 104 3.68 20.40 19.18
CA HIS A 104 3.59 21.40 18.11
C HIS A 104 3.15 20.73 16.80
N TRP A 105 1.95 21.06 16.33
CA TRP A 105 1.29 20.42 15.20
C TRP A 105 2.12 20.39 13.90
N LEU A 106 2.85 21.48 13.59
CA LEU A 106 3.66 21.54 12.35
C LEU A 106 4.91 20.67 12.45
N LEU A 107 5.56 20.64 13.64
CA LEU A 107 6.70 19.74 13.89
C LEU A 107 6.25 18.29 13.85
N PHE A 108 5.06 17.99 14.40
CA PHE A 108 4.44 16.67 14.31
C PHE A 108 4.27 16.22 12.84
N LEU A 109 3.74 17.09 11.97
CA LEU A 109 3.62 16.79 10.53
C LEU A 109 4.98 16.59 9.87
N GLY A 110 5.99 17.37 10.23
CA GLY A 110 7.36 17.20 9.72
C GLY A 110 7.94 15.82 10.09
N ILE A 111 7.77 15.40 11.35
CA ILE A 111 8.21 14.08 11.81
C ILE A 111 7.39 12.97 11.13
N PHE A 112 6.09 13.15 10.97
CA PHE A 112 5.23 12.24 10.23
C PHE A 112 5.69 12.03 8.77
N VAL A 113 6.06 13.09 8.07
CA VAL A 113 6.62 13.00 6.71
C VAL A 113 7.87 12.13 6.71
N ILE A 114 8.79 12.32 7.66
CA ILE A 114 10.01 11.51 7.80
C ILE A 114 9.66 10.04 8.06
N ALA A 115 8.72 9.76 8.97
CA ALA A 115 8.26 8.40 9.28
C ALA A 115 7.68 7.73 8.04
N LYS A 116 6.84 8.44 7.29
CA LYS A 116 6.22 7.95 6.06
C LYS A 116 7.23 7.71 4.93
N VAL A 117 8.26 8.55 4.81
CA VAL A 117 9.37 8.34 3.87
C VAL A 117 10.17 7.10 4.25
N GLY A 118 10.53 6.92 5.53
CA GLY A 118 11.20 5.72 6.02
C GLY A 118 10.39 4.45 5.75
N PHE A 119 9.09 4.49 6.05
CA PHE A 119 8.16 3.39 5.81
C PHE A 119 8.10 2.98 4.34
N HIS A 120 7.76 3.90 3.46
CA HIS A 120 7.60 3.59 2.03
C HIS A 120 8.92 3.16 1.39
N SER A 121 10.04 3.81 1.73
CA SER A 121 11.34 3.41 1.23
C SER A 121 11.71 2.00 1.68
N SER A 122 11.42 1.63 2.92
CA SER A 122 11.69 0.28 3.44
C SER A 122 10.90 -0.80 2.70
N ILE A 123 9.65 -0.52 2.28
CA ILE A 123 8.82 -1.44 1.49
C ILE A 123 9.46 -1.72 0.12
N VAL A 124 10.00 -0.71 -0.56
CA VAL A 124 10.67 -0.89 -1.86
C VAL A 124 11.81 -1.91 -1.76
N PHE A 125 12.65 -1.79 -0.72
CA PHE A 125 13.76 -2.73 -0.52
C PHE A 125 13.29 -4.10 -0.09
N TYR A 126 12.31 -4.16 0.78
CA TYR A 126 11.66 -5.38 1.21
C TYR A 126 11.07 -6.15 0.01
N ASP A 127 10.30 -5.49 -0.84
CA ASP A 127 9.71 -6.10 -2.03
C ASP A 127 10.79 -6.55 -3.01
N SER A 128 11.87 -5.77 -3.17
CA SER A 128 12.99 -6.12 -4.04
C SER A 128 13.80 -7.34 -3.57
N MET A 129 13.65 -7.76 -2.32
CA MET A 129 14.26 -9.00 -1.81
C MET A 129 13.51 -10.25 -2.28
N LEU A 130 12.24 -10.13 -2.69
CA LEU A 130 11.39 -11.27 -3.01
C LEU A 130 12.00 -12.25 -4.03
N PRO A 131 12.59 -11.80 -5.17
CA PRO A 131 13.22 -12.72 -6.13
C PRO A 131 14.47 -13.43 -5.58
N GLU A 132 15.08 -12.92 -4.50
CA GLU A 132 16.29 -13.51 -3.90
C GLU A 132 15.97 -14.49 -2.76
N ILE A 133 14.82 -14.30 -2.09
CA ILE A 133 14.47 -15.11 -0.91
C ILE A 133 13.72 -16.38 -1.26
N THR A 134 13.14 -16.46 -2.46
CA THR A 134 12.32 -17.60 -2.90
C THR A 134 12.50 -17.87 -4.40
N THR A 135 11.92 -18.96 -4.89
CA THR A 135 11.94 -19.34 -6.31
C THR A 135 10.65 -18.91 -7.01
N ASP A 136 10.67 -18.76 -8.33
CA ASP A 136 9.52 -18.35 -9.15
C ASP A 136 8.26 -19.18 -8.88
N LYS A 137 8.41 -20.50 -8.71
CA LYS A 137 7.29 -21.42 -8.42
C LYS A 137 6.64 -21.17 -7.05
N ARG A 138 7.36 -20.57 -6.12
CA ARG A 138 6.92 -20.32 -4.74
C ARG A 138 6.54 -18.87 -4.51
N MET A 139 6.97 -17.98 -5.40
CA MET A 139 6.94 -16.52 -5.21
C MET A 139 5.53 -16.00 -4.95
N ASP A 140 4.52 -16.44 -5.70
CA ASP A 140 3.12 -16.03 -5.48
C ASP A 140 2.61 -16.42 -4.10
N ASN A 141 2.96 -17.64 -3.66
CA ASN A 141 2.51 -18.15 -2.37
C ASN A 141 3.18 -17.38 -1.22
N VAL A 142 4.50 -17.16 -1.32
CA VAL A 142 5.25 -16.37 -0.32
C VAL A 142 4.75 -14.93 -0.28
N SER A 143 4.56 -14.29 -1.42
CA SER A 143 4.01 -12.94 -1.52
C SER A 143 2.59 -12.85 -0.92
N SER A 144 1.72 -13.80 -1.25
CA SER A 144 0.36 -13.86 -0.72
C SER A 144 0.32 -14.09 0.79
N MET A 145 1.22 -14.90 1.33
CA MET A 145 1.36 -15.08 2.78
C MET A 145 1.87 -13.81 3.46
N GLY A 146 2.77 -13.05 2.84
CA GLY A 146 3.20 -11.75 3.36
C GLY A 146 2.00 -10.83 3.58
N TYR A 147 1.22 -10.58 2.55
CA TYR A 147 0.01 -9.77 2.67
C TYR A 147 -1.02 -10.34 3.65
N ALA A 148 -1.29 -11.65 3.60
CA ALA A 148 -2.24 -12.28 4.50
C ALA A 148 -1.86 -12.05 5.98
N PHE A 149 -0.63 -12.40 6.34
CA PHE A 149 -0.17 -12.21 7.72
C PHE A 149 0.04 -10.74 8.09
N GLY A 150 0.33 -9.86 7.13
CA GLY A 150 0.34 -8.42 7.32
C GLY A 150 -1.04 -7.90 7.76
N TYR A 151 -2.10 -8.30 7.08
CA TYR A 151 -3.47 -7.88 7.43
C TYR A 151 -3.85 -8.28 8.85
N ILE A 152 -3.73 -9.55 9.21
CA ILE A 152 -4.14 -10.00 10.55
C ILE A 152 -3.16 -9.58 11.64
N GLY A 153 -1.85 -9.57 11.33
CA GLY A 153 -0.80 -9.24 12.27
C GLY A 153 -0.80 -7.77 12.70
N SER A 154 -1.22 -6.87 11.82
CA SER A 154 -1.35 -5.44 12.12
C SER A 154 -2.51 -5.12 13.08
N VAL A 155 -3.53 -5.97 13.11
CA VAL A 155 -4.69 -5.79 14.00
C VAL A 155 -4.27 -5.87 15.47
N ILE A 156 -3.29 -6.72 15.81
CA ILE A 156 -2.87 -6.94 17.21
C ILE A 156 -2.35 -5.64 17.86
N PRO A 157 -1.29 -4.99 17.35
CA PRO A 157 -0.80 -3.73 17.93
C PRO A 157 -1.82 -2.61 17.76
N PHE A 158 -2.59 -2.59 16.66
CA PHE A 158 -3.62 -1.58 16.44
C PHE A 158 -4.72 -1.62 17.51
N VAL A 159 -5.26 -2.79 17.84
CA VAL A 159 -6.27 -2.94 18.89
C VAL A 159 -5.70 -2.51 20.25
N ALA A 160 -4.45 -2.86 20.56
CA ALA A 160 -3.80 -2.39 21.77
C ALA A 160 -3.72 -0.85 21.82
N CYS A 161 -3.31 -0.21 20.73
CA CYS A 161 -3.28 1.25 20.61
C CYS A 161 -4.68 1.87 20.73
N LEU A 162 -5.67 1.28 20.07
CA LEU A 162 -7.05 1.77 20.09
C LEU A 162 -7.65 1.71 21.50
N VAL A 163 -7.45 0.61 22.22
CA VAL A 163 -7.89 0.47 23.61
C VAL A 163 -7.24 1.52 24.51
N LEU A 164 -5.93 1.74 24.37
CA LEU A 164 -5.23 2.78 25.15
C LEU A 164 -5.80 4.19 24.88
N VAL A 165 -6.10 4.50 23.61
CA VAL A 165 -6.61 5.82 23.23
C VAL A 165 -8.06 6.02 23.65
N LEU A 166 -8.94 5.02 23.42
CA LEU A 166 -10.37 5.14 23.78
C LEU A 166 -10.63 5.11 25.28
N PHE A 167 -9.79 4.44 26.05
CA PHE A 167 -9.95 4.29 27.49
C PHE A 167 -8.85 5.03 28.29
N CYS A 168 -8.21 6.05 27.68
CA CYS A 168 -7.11 6.76 28.31
C CYS A 168 -7.45 7.30 29.70
N ASP A 169 -8.65 7.87 29.90
CA ASP A 169 -9.11 8.36 31.19
C ASP A 169 -9.21 7.25 32.24
N SER A 170 -9.67 6.06 31.86
CA SER A 170 -9.74 4.89 32.75
C SER A 170 -8.36 4.39 33.17
N PHE A 171 -7.32 4.64 32.38
CA PHE A 171 -5.92 4.36 32.71
C PHE A 171 -5.22 5.53 33.41
N GLY A 172 -5.92 6.61 33.71
CA GLY A 172 -5.35 7.83 34.32
C GLY A 172 -4.36 8.55 33.40
N MET A 173 -4.49 8.39 32.11
CA MET A 173 -3.63 9.01 31.07
C MET A 173 -4.38 10.10 30.32
N THR A 174 -3.64 11.12 29.89
CA THR A 174 -4.16 12.07 28.90
C THR A 174 -4.19 11.43 27.51
N MET A 175 -5.00 12.00 26.61
CA MET A 175 -5.01 11.61 25.19
C MET A 175 -3.59 11.65 24.59
N GLY A 176 -2.81 12.70 24.88
CA GLY A 176 -1.41 12.79 24.45
C GLY A 176 -0.53 11.66 24.96
N GLY A 177 -0.68 11.31 26.26
CA GLY A 177 0.05 10.18 26.85
C GLY A 177 -0.30 8.84 26.20
N ALA A 178 -1.59 8.59 25.93
CA ALA A 178 -2.04 7.40 25.24
C ALA A 178 -1.48 7.33 23.81
N MET A 179 -1.42 8.45 23.09
CA MET A 179 -0.83 8.52 21.76
C MET A 179 0.69 8.28 21.77
N VAL A 180 1.43 8.81 22.77
CA VAL A 180 2.85 8.48 22.96
C VAL A 180 3.04 6.96 23.08
N CYS A 181 2.24 6.30 23.93
CA CYS A 181 2.27 4.86 24.08
C CYS A 181 1.95 4.13 22.74
N ALA A 182 0.97 4.59 21.97
CA ALA A 182 0.60 4.03 20.69
C ALA A 182 1.75 4.13 19.67
N PHE A 183 2.45 5.27 19.61
CA PHE A 183 3.62 5.45 18.75
C PHE A 183 4.79 4.53 19.15
N LEU A 184 5.05 4.41 20.45
CA LEU A 184 6.10 3.54 20.97
C LEU A 184 5.79 2.05 20.74
N ILE A 185 4.54 1.61 20.96
CA ILE A 185 4.10 0.23 20.67
C ILE A 185 4.29 -0.08 19.18
N THR A 186 3.85 0.81 18.30
CA THR A 186 3.96 0.60 16.85
C THR A 186 5.43 0.59 16.40
N ALA A 187 6.24 1.53 16.87
CA ALA A 187 7.67 1.59 16.55
C ALA A 187 8.42 0.35 17.05
N ALA A 188 8.14 -0.10 18.30
CA ALA A 188 8.74 -1.29 18.88
C ALA A 188 8.32 -2.56 18.13
N TRP A 189 7.03 -2.70 17.81
CA TRP A 189 6.49 -3.80 17.01
C TRP A 189 7.22 -3.88 15.66
N TRP A 190 7.29 -2.77 14.95
CA TRP A 190 7.96 -2.70 13.66
C TRP A 190 9.44 -3.01 13.76
N ALA A 191 10.18 -2.42 14.70
CA ALA A 191 11.59 -2.67 14.89
C ALA A 191 11.90 -4.13 15.27
N ILE A 192 11.18 -4.70 16.25
CA ILE A 192 11.44 -6.06 16.77
C ILE A 192 11.17 -7.11 15.69
N LEU A 193 10.05 -7.02 14.98
CA LEU A 193 9.70 -7.99 13.94
C LEU A 193 10.51 -7.82 12.64
N SER A 194 11.22 -6.70 12.46
CA SER A 194 12.17 -6.50 11.37
C SER A 194 13.51 -7.22 11.61
N LEU A 195 13.89 -7.45 12.88
CA LEU A 195 15.19 -8.02 13.24
C LEU A 195 15.47 -9.42 12.63
N PRO A 196 14.51 -10.37 12.56
CA PRO A 196 14.77 -11.67 11.97
C PRO A 196 15.17 -11.60 10.49
N LEU A 197 14.52 -10.72 9.71
CA LEU A 197 14.87 -10.50 8.30
C LEU A 197 16.25 -9.83 8.20
N LEU A 198 16.48 -8.77 8.94
CA LEU A 198 17.77 -8.05 8.97
C LEU A 198 18.94 -8.95 9.35
N ARG A 199 18.74 -9.93 10.25
CA ARG A 199 19.80 -10.89 10.65
C ARG A 199 20.04 -11.97 9.61
N SER A 200 18.98 -12.48 8.97
CA SER A 200 19.05 -13.66 8.11
C SER A 200 19.27 -13.36 6.64
N TYR A 201 18.85 -12.17 6.16
CA TYR A 201 18.99 -11.81 4.75
C TYR A 201 20.44 -11.52 4.40
N LYS A 202 20.87 -12.13 3.29
CA LYS A 202 22.15 -11.85 2.61
C LYS A 202 21.83 -11.63 1.14
N GLN A 203 22.24 -10.51 0.61
CA GLN A 203 22.07 -10.19 -0.80
C GLN A 203 22.89 -11.15 -1.66
N THR A 204 22.24 -11.85 -2.58
CA THR A 204 22.86 -12.85 -3.47
C THR A 204 22.91 -12.38 -4.92
N ALA A 205 21.98 -11.53 -5.32
CA ALA A 205 21.89 -10.97 -6.66
C ALA A 205 22.26 -9.47 -6.64
N PHE A 206 23.22 -9.08 -7.48
CA PHE A 206 23.70 -7.70 -7.58
C PHE A 206 24.35 -7.45 -8.94
N VAL A 207 24.43 -6.18 -9.33
CA VAL A 207 25.13 -5.72 -10.52
C VAL A 207 26.56 -5.31 -10.11
N ASP A 208 27.56 -5.89 -10.78
CA ASP A 208 28.95 -5.49 -10.60
C ASP A 208 29.21 -4.11 -11.24
N GLY A 209 29.95 -3.25 -10.57
CA GLY A 209 30.38 -1.93 -11.06
C GLY A 209 30.55 -0.90 -9.95
N GLU A 210 31.37 0.13 -10.22
CA GLU A 210 31.56 1.25 -9.32
C GLU A 210 30.27 2.08 -9.18
N GLY A 211 30.01 2.56 -7.97
CA GLY A 211 28.83 3.37 -7.66
C GLY A 211 28.80 4.66 -8.48
N ALA A 212 27.70 4.92 -9.18
CA ALA A 212 27.50 6.26 -9.72
C ALA A 212 27.38 7.25 -8.55
N PRO A 213 28.03 8.43 -8.61
CA PRO A 213 27.90 9.43 -7.57
C PRO A 213 26.44 9.88 -7.44
N LEU A 214 26.00 10.13 -6.21
CA LEU A 214 24.64 10.61 -5.88
C LEU A 214 24.19 11.83 -6.71
N LYS A 215 25.14 12.63 -7.23
CA LYS A 215 24.89 13.79 -8.08
C LYS A 215 24.19 13.47 -9.42
N ASP A 216 24.27 12.22 -9.89
CA ASP A 216 23.64 11.80 -11.16
C ASP A 216 22.30 11.10 -10.97
N SER A 217 21.73 11.16 -9.77
CA SER A 217 20.53 10.39 -9.39
C SER A 217 19.31 10.67 -10.25
N PHE A 218 19.08 11.91 -10.65
CA PHE A 218 17.97 12.23 -11.55
C PHE A 218 18.22 11.73 -12.98
N LYS A 219 19.45 11.86 -13.47
CA LYS A 219 19.86 11.26 -14.75
C LYS A 219 19.74 9.75 -14.73
N GLN A 220 20.01 9.16 -13.56
CA GLN A 220 19.87 7.72 -13.33
C GLN A 220 18.40 7.29 -13.38
N LEU A 221 17.48 8.03 -12.75
CA LEU A 221 16.03 7.78 -12.86
C LEU A 221 15.56 7.79 -14.31
N VAL A 222 15.96 8.82 -15.07
CA VAL A 222 15.65 8.91 -16.51
C VAL A 222 16.27 7.74 -17.30
N ARG A 223 17.49 7.34 -16.94
CA ARG A 223 18.17 6.19 -17.54
C ARG A 223 17.44 4.89 -17.22
N THR A 224 17.09 4.66 -15.95
CA THR A 224 16.29 3.51 -15.51
C THR A 224 14.97 3.41 -16.27
N PHE A 225 14.27 4.53 -16.42
CA PHE A 225 13.03 4.57 -17.19
C PHE A 225 13.27 4.25 -18.68
N LYS A 226 14.33 4.79 -19.29
CA LYS A 226 14.72 4.46 -20.65
C LYS A 226 15.12 3.00 -20.83
N GLU A 227 15.80 2.42 -19.84
CA GLU A 227 16.19 1.02 -19.86
C GLU A 227 14.99 0.09 -19.61
N ALA A 228 14.09 0.43 -18.70
CA ALA A 228 12.81 -0.26 -18.55
C ALA A 228 11.99 -0.27 -19.84
N LYS A 229 12.01 0.84 -20.60
CA LYS A 229 11.35 0.94 -21.91
C LYS A 229 11.96 -0.02 -22.96
N LYS A 230 13.24 -0.41 -22.84
CA LYS A 230 13.85 -1.43 -23.72
C LYS A 230 13.30 -2.82 -23.41
N GLU A 231 12.97 -3.12 -22.16
CA GLU A 231 12.31 -4.34 -21.69
C GLU A 231 10.78 -4.19 -21.86
N LYS A 232 10.32 -4.22 -23.13
CA LYS A 232 8.94 -3.88 -23.51
C LYS A 232 7.86 -4.55 -22.66
N HIS A 233 8.06 -5.83 -22.28
CA HIS A 233 7.09 -6.60 -21.48
C HIS A 233 7.00 -6.06 -20.05
N VAL A 234 8.13 -5.71 -19.39
CA VAL A 234 8.16 -5.12 -18.05
C VAL A 234 7.57 -3.71 -18.09
N PHE A 235 7.92 -2.91 -19.10
CA PHE A 235 7.38 -1.56 -19.26
C PHE A 235 5.85 -1.56 -19.45
N MET A 236 5.34 -2.45 -20.30
CA MET A 236 3.89 -2.62 -20.50
C MET A 236 3.19 -3.10 -19.22
N TYR A 237 3.86 -3.97 -18.44
CA TYR A 237 3.35 -4.39 -17.13
C TYR A 237 3.26 -3.22 -16.15
N LEU A 238 4.29 -2.37 -16.05
CA LEU A 238 4.28 -1.20 -15.17
C LEU A 238 3.18 -0.20 -15.54
N ILE A 239 2.91 -0.01 -16.85
CA ILE A 239 1.78 0.81 -17.31
C ILE A 239 0.45 0.15 -16.91
N ALA A 240 0.29 -1.15 -17.11
CA ALA A 240 -0.91 -1.84 -16.70
C ALA A 240 -1.13 -1.75 -15.19
N PHE A 241 -0.06 -1.97 -14.42
CA PHE A 241 -0.04 -1.85 -12.96
C PHE A 241 -0.45 -0.44 -12.52
N PHE A 242 0.11 0.60 -13.14
CA PHE A 242 -0.27 1.98 -12.86
C PHE A 242 -1.78 2.20 -12.96
N PHE A 243 -2.45 1.68 -13.99
CA PHE A 243 -3.89 1.86 -14.15
C PHE A 243 -4.71 1.01 -13.19
N PHE A 244 -4.49 -0.29 -13.10
CA PHE A 244 -5.38 -1.12 -12.27
C PHE A 244 -5.15 -0.93 -10.78
N ILE A 245 -3.89 -0.71 -10.34
CA ILE A 245 -3.60 -0.49 -8.91
C ILE A 245 -4.11 0.87 -8.44
N ASN A 246 -4.19 1.85 -9.35
CA ASN A 246 -4.80 3.14 -9.12
C ASN A 246 -6.26 2.98 -8.67
N GLY A 247 -7.06 2.23 -9.41
CA GLY A 247 -8.43 1.93 -9.03
C GLY A 247 -8.50 1.24 -7.66
N VAL A 248 -7.63 0.24 -7.42
CA VAL A 248 -7.59 -0.51 -6.14
C VAL A 248 -7.27 0.41 -4.95
N TYR A 249 -6.18 1.17 -5.04
CA TYR A 249 -5.77 2.05 -3.94
C TYR A 249 -6.78 3.17 -3.70
N THR A 250 -7.36 3.74 -4.77
CA THR A 250 -8.39 4.78 -4.63
C THR A 250 -9.62 4.25 -3.92
N ILE A 251 -10.09 3.05 -4.24
CA ILE A 251 -11.22 2.42 -3.53
C ILE A 251 -10.89 2.24 -2.05
N ILE A 252 -9.68 1.75 -1.71
CA ILE A 252 -9.27 1.53 -0.33
C ILE A 252 -9.15 2.85 0.44
N ASP A 253 -8.50 3.86 -0.16
CA ASP A 253 -8.19 5.13 0.49
C ASP A 253 -9.44 6.02 0.65
N MET A 254 -10.40 5.94 -0.28
CA MET A 254 -11.58 6.79 -0.29
C MET A 254 -12.86 6.11 0.25
N ALA A 255 -12.82 4.83 0.62
CA ALA A 255 -14.01 4.09 1.03
C ALA A 255 -14.79 4.78 2.17
N THR A 256 -14.11 5.21 3.23
CA THR A 256 -14.75 5.91 4.36
C THR A 256 -15.24 7.29 4.00
N ALA A 257 -14.46 8.04 3.21
CA ALA A 257 -14.88 9.38 2.75
C ALA A 257 -16.13 9.28 1.87
N TYR A 258 -16.18 8.30 0.97
CA TYR A 258 -17.34 8.01 0.14
C TYR A 258 -18.57 7.62 0.98
N GLY A 259 -18.41 6.67 1.92
CA GLY A 259 -19.49 6.28 2.82
C GLY A 259 -20.01 7.43 3.69
N SER A 260 -19.12 8.29 4.17
CA SER A 260 -19.50 9.48 4.94
C SER A 260 -20.23 10.52 4.08
N ALA A 261 -19.81 10.73 2.83
CA ALA A 261 -20.48 11.62 1.88
C ALA A 261 -21.92 11.17 1.57
N LEU A 262 -22.18 9.85 1.59
CA LEU A 262 -23.52 9.26 1.48
C LEU A 262 -24.31 9.31 2.81
N GLY A 263 -23.79 9.92 3.86
CA GLY A 263 -24.46 10.06 5.17
C GLY A 263 -24.51 8.76 5.98
N LEU A 264 -23.63 7.78 5.71
CA LEU A 264 -23.61 6.50 6.43
C LEU A 264 -22.96 6.67 7.82
N ASP A 265 -23.38 5.83 8.78
CA ASP A 265 -22.85 5.85 10.15
C ASP A 265 -21.34 5.58 10.20
N THR A 266 -20.59 6.49 10.82
CA THR A 266 -19.12 6.44 10.91
C THR A 266 -18.62 5.20 11.64
N THR A 267 -19.29 4.77 12.71
CA THR A 267 -18.90 3.56 13.46
C THR A 267 -19.05 2.33 12.58
N GLY A 268 -20.16 2.24 11.85
CA GLY A 268 -20.39 1.16 10.89
C GLY A 268 -19.36 1.13 9.77
N LEU A 269 -18.91 2.29 9.27
CA LEU A 269 -17.84 2.40 8.27
C LEU A 269 -16.50 1.87 8.81
N LEU A 270 -16.11 2.27 10.03
CA LEU A 270 -14.87 1.82 10.65
C LEU A 270 -14.86 0.31 10.92
N LEU A 271 -15.99 -0.25 11.39
CA LEU A 271 -16.13 -1.69 11.58
C LEU A 271 -16.06 -2.46 10.26
N ALA A 272 -16.62 -1.91 9.17
CA ALA A 272 -16.51 -2.49 7.85
C ALA A 272 -15.06 -2.53 7.33
N LEU A 273 -14.24 -1.51 7.64
CA LEU A 273 -12.79 -1.53 7.33
C LEU A 273 -12.06 -2.64 8.09
N LEU A 274 -12.38 -2.86 9.37
CA LEU A 274 -11.81 -3.98 10.13
C LEU A 274 -12.24 -5.33 9.54
N LEU A 275 -13.51 -5.46 9.13
CA LEU A 275 -13.99 -6.64 8.43
C LEU A 275 -13.19 -6.91 7.15
N THR A 276 -12.87 -5.86 6.39
CA THR A 276 -12.03 -5.98 5.19
C THR A 276 -10.68 -6.65 5.49
N GLN A 277 -10.00 -6.27 6.59
CA GLN A 277 -8.73 -6.87 7.00
C GLN A 277 -8.89 -8.36 7.38
N VAL A 278 -9.95 -8.68 8.11
CA VAL A 278 -10.25 -10.06 8.53
C VAL A 278 -10.54 -10.96 7.33
N VAL A 279 -11.31 -10.47 6.36
CA VAL A 279 -11.63 -11.20 5.12
C VAL A 279 -10.39 -11.32 4.21
N ALA A 280 -9.58 -10.28 4.12
CA ALA A 280 -8.38 -10.27 3.27
C ALA A 280 -7.36 -11.34 3.69
N PHE A 281 -7.26 -11.66 4.98
CA PHE A 281 -6.33 -12.67 5.48
C PHE A 281 -6.53 -14.06 4.84
N PRO A 282 -7.67 -14.74 4.99
CA PRO A 282 -7.87 -16.05 4.38
C PRO A 282 -7.89 -16.00 2.85
N CYS A 283 -8.44 -14.93 2.25
CA CYS A 283 -8.53 -14.79 0.81
C CYS A 283 -7.16 -14.63 0.15
N ALA A 284 -6.24 -13.88 0.74
CA ALA A 284 -4.87 -13.79 0.23
C ALA A 284 -4.18 -15.16 0.25
N ILE A 285 -4.36 -15.99 1.30
CA ILE A 285 -3.84 -17.36 1.35
C ILE A 285 -4.46 -18.23 0.24
N ILE A 286 -5.77 -18.06 -0.03
CA ILE A 286 -6.46 -18.79 -1.10
C ILE A 286 -5.84 -18.42 -2.45
N PHE A 287 -5.60 -17.14 -2.74
CA PHE A 287 -4.94 -16.71 -3.98
C PHE A 287 -3.53 -17.29 -4.12
N GLY A 288 -2.74 -17.31 -3.04
CA GLY A 288 -1.45 -17.97 -3.05
C GLY A 288 -1.51 -19.48 -3.33
N ARG A 289 -2.57 -20.17 -2.89
CA ARG A 289 -2.80 -21.59 -3.22
C ARG A 289 -3.33 -21.78 -4.64
N LEU A 290 -4.16 -20.88 -5.14
CA LEU A 290 -4.68 -20.92 -6.50
C LEU A 290 -3.57 -20.72 -7.54
N SER A 291 -2.54 -19.90 -7.24
CA SER A 291 -1.40 -19.69 -8.13
C SER A 291 -0.54 -20.94 -8.34
N ALA A 292 -0.68 -21.96 -7.49
CA ALA A 292 -0.07 -23.27 -7.72
C ALA A 292 -0.78 -24.10 -8.81
N LYS A 293 -2.00 -23.71 -9.21
CA LYS A 293 -2.81 -24.42 -10.21
C LYS A 293 -3.08 -23.57 -11.45
N TYR A 294 -3.18 -22.28 -11.29
CA TYR A 294 -3.52 -21.33 -12.34
C TYR A 294 -2.38 -20.34 -12.54
N ASP A 295 -2.22 -19.90 -13.76
CA ASP A 295 -1.23 -18.88 -14.12
C ASP A 295 -1.47 -17.55 -13.35
N THR A 296 -0.38 -16.95 -12.89
CA THR A 296 -0.44 -15.67 -12.13
C THR A 296 -1.12 -14.56 -12.91
N GLY A 297 -0.83 -14.47 -14.22
CA GLY A 297 -1.45 -13.48 -15.11
C GLY A 297 -2.96 -13.68 -15.23
N LEU A 298 -3.44 -14.93 -15.26
CA LEU A 298 -4.88 -15.21 -15.25
C LEU A 298 -5.54 -14.75 -13.96
N LEU A 299 -4.92 -15.04 -12.82
CA LEU A 299 -5.47 -14.64 -11.51
C LEU A 299 -5.53 -13.11 -11.35
N ILE A 300 -4.51 -12.39 -11.84
CA ILE A 300 -4.53 -10.92 -11.86
C ILE A 300 -5.68 -10.41 -12.72
N LYS A 301 -5.90 -10.98 -13.92
CA LYS A 301 -7.04 -10.61 -14.80
C LYS A 301 -8.39 -10.81 -14.11
N VAL A 302 -8.56 -11.94 -13.42
CA VAL A 302 -9.77 -12.21 -12.62
C VAL A 302 -9.94 -11.14 -11.53
N CYS A 303 -8.88 -10.80 -10.79
CA CYS A 303 -8.95 -9.75 -9.77
C CYS A 303 -9.35 -8.40 -10.37
N ILE A 304 -8.79 -8.00 -11.52
CA ILE A 304 -9.14 -6.72 -12.18
C ILE A 304 -10.60 -6.70 -12.59
N VAL A 305 -11.11 -7.79 -13.17
CA VAL A 305 -12.54 -7.92 -13.54
C VAL A 305 -13.43 -7.84 -12.29
N CYS A 306 -13.07 -8.54 -11.21
CA CYS A 306 -13.82 -8.48 -9.96
C CYS A 306 -13.81 -7.07 -9.37
N TYR A 307 -12.69 -6.35 -9.39
CA TYR A 307 -12.63 -4.96 -8.95
C TYR A 307 -13.47 -4.03 -9.84
N THR A 308 -13.55 -4.29 -11.15
CA THR A 308 -14.47 -3.57 -12.05
C THR A 308 -15.92 -3.77 -11.60
N CYS A 309 -16.32 -5.01 -11.33
CA CYS A 309 -17.68 -5.31 -10.83
C CYS A 309 -17.95 -4.69 -9.44
N ILE A 310 -16.96 -4.71 -8.54
CA ILE A 310 -17.01 -4.08 -7.22
C ILE A 310 -17.22 -2.57 -7.35
N THR A 311 -16.52 -1.93 -8.28
CA THR A 311 -16.67 -0.49 -8.56
C THR A 311 -18.04 -0.16 -9.11
N VAL A 312 -18.56 -0.96 -10.06
CA VAL A 312 -19.91 -0.82 -10.57
C VAL A 312 -20.95 -1.00 -9.45
N PHE A 313 -20.77 -2.01 -8.58
CA PHE A 313 -21.64 -2.18 -7.40
C PHE A 313 -21.58 -0.96 -6.48
N GLY A 314 -20.36 -0.40 -6.26
CA GLY A 314 -20.16 0.79 -5.45
C GLY A 314 -20.90 2.03 -5.96
N MET A 315 -21.11 2.16 -7.29
CA MET A 315 -21.94 3.24 -7.87
C MET A 315 -23.38 3.23 -7.40
N PHE A 316 -23.92 2.08 -7.02
CA PHE A 316 -25.32 1.90 -6.60
C PHE A 316 -25.46 1.81 -5.08
N LEU A 317 -24.46 2.23 -4.32
CA LEU A 317 -24.44 2.15 -2.87
C LEU A 317 -25.27 3.27 -2.27
N VAL A 318 -26.27 2.90 -1.45
CA VAL A 318 -27.16 3.84 -0.75
C VAL A 318 -27.36 3.49 0.73
N SER A 319 -26.84 2.37 1.21
CA SER A 319 -27.07 1.90 2.58
C SER A 319 -25.84 1.27 3.22
N LEU A 320 -25.79 1.30 4.56
CA LEU A 320 -24.68 0.77 5.33
C LEU A 320 -24.45 -0.74 5.10
N TRP A 321 -25.52 -1.54 4.96
CA TRP A 321 -25.39 -2.97 4.70
C TRP A 321 -24.74 -3.27 3.35
N GLN A 322 -25.05 -2.46 2.31
CA GLN A 322 -24.38 -2.55 1.01
C GLN A 322 -22.90 -2.18 1.12
N PHE A 323 -22.57 -1.19 1.97
CA PHE A 323 -21.16 -0.86 2.26
C PHE A 323 -20.42 -2.03 2.92
N TRP A 324 -21.06 -2.78 3.82
CA TRP A 324 -20.49 -3.99 4.42
C TRP A 324 -20.26 -5.10 3.39
N VAL A 325 -21.18 -5.27 2.44
CA VAL A 325 -20.99 -6.18 1.29
C VAL A 325 -19.82 -5.72 0.43
N LEU A 326 -19.75 -4.41 0.09
CA LEU A 326 -18.65 -3.82 -0.66
C LEU A 326 -17.31 -4.07 0.04
N ALA A 327 -17.21 -3.78 1.33
CA ALA A 327 -16.03 -3.99 2.15
C ALA A 327 -15.58 -5.46 2.15
N THR A 328 -16.54 -6.40 2.24
CA THR A 328 -16.27 -7.83 2.14
C THR A 328 -15.70 -8.22 0.77
N LEU A 329 -16.30 -7.74 -0.31
CA LEU A 329 -15.84 -7.99 -1.68
C LEU A 329 -14.45 -7.40 -1.91
N VAL A 330 -14.20 -6.17 -1.46
CA VAL A 330 -12.87 -5.55 -1.51
C VAL A 330 -11.87 -6.43 -0.75
N GLY A 331 -12.17 -6.85 0.48
CA GLY A 331 -11.33 -7.73 1.28
C GLY A 331 -11.01 -9.05 0.59
N MET A 332 -11.96 -9.62 -0.15
CA MET A 332 -11.73 -10.87 -0.88
C MET A 332 -10.62 -10.76 -1.94
N PHE A 333 -10.49 -9.63 -2.59
CA PHE A 333 -9.60 -9.49 -3.75
C PHE A 333 -8.36 -8.61 -3.50
N GLN A 334 -8.38 -7.70 -2.49
CA GLN A 334 -7.27 -6.75 -2.29
C GLN A 334 -5.93 -7.43 -2.01
N GLY A 335 -5.92 -8.44 -1.13
CA GLY A 335 -4.69 -9.19 -0.82
C GLY A 335 -4.19 -9.99 -2.01
N GLY A 336 -5.10 -10.57 -2.80
CA GLY A 336 -4.79 -11.31 -4.02
C GLY A 336 -4.15 -10.44 -5.09
N ILE A 337 -4.79 -9.34 -5.46
CA ILE A 337 -4.29 -8.47 -6.54
C ILE A 337 -2.94 -7.83 -6.20
N GLN A 338 -2.76 -7.35 -4.97
CA GLN A 338 -1.52 -6.72 -4.54
C GLN A 338 -0.37 -7.76 -4.46
N ALA A 339 -0.62 -8.92 -3.86
CA ALA A 339 0.38 -9.96 -3.71
C ALA A 339 0.82 -10.57 -5.06
N LEU A 340 -0.14 -10.83 -5.94
CA LEU A 340 0.14 -11.39 -7.27
C LEU A 340 0.80 -10.35 -8.19
N ALA A 341 0.44 -9.08 -8.09
CA ALA A 341 1.13 -8.02 -8.83
C ALA A 341 2.60 -7.91 -8.41
N ARG A 342 2.88 -7.94 -7.09
CA ARG A 342 4.24 -7.93 -6.56
C ARG A 342 5.06 -9.12 -7.05
N SER A 343 4.52 -10.32 -6.97
CA SER A 343 5.22 -11.55 -7.40
C SER A 343 5.34 -11.65 -8.93
N TYR A 344 4.35 -11.17 -9.69
CA TYR A 344 4.41 -11.14 -11.14
C TYR A 344 5.59 -10.29 -11.64
N LEU A 345 5.80 -9.10 -11.07
CA LEU A 345 6.99 -8.30 -11.37
C LEU A 345 8.26 -9.09 -11.09
N GLY A 346 8.37 -9.70 -9.90
CA GLY A 346 9.54 -10.48 -9.51
C GLY A 346 9.91 -11.60 -10.48
N LYS A 347 8.91 -12.23 -11.14
CA LYS A 347 9.09 -13.30 -12.11
C LYS A 347 9.54 -12.82 -13.49
N ILE A 348 9.19 -11.59 -13.87
CA ILE A 348 9.48 -11.08 -15.23
C ILE A 348 10.74 -10.23 -15.29
N ILE A 349 11.35 -9.90 -14.13
CA ILE A 349 12.59 -9.13 -14.05
C ILE A 349 13.78 -10.01 -13.65
N LYS A 350 14.99 -9.52 -13.90
CA LYS A 350 16.21 -10.14 -13.39
C LYS A 350 16.40 -9.79 -11.90
N PRO A 351 16.73 -10.78 -11.04
CA PRO A 351 16.92 -10.53 -9.60
C PRO A 351 17.99 -9.49 -9.29
N GLU A 352 19.03 -9.35 -10.13
CA GLU A 352 20.14 -8.40 -9.96
C GLU A 352 19.67 -6.93 -10.06
N ARG A 353 18.54 -6.69 -10.75
CA ARG A 353 17.96 -5.34 -10.95
C ARG A 353 16.62 -5.17 -10.24
N SER A 354 16.34 -5.98 -9.25
CA SER A 354 15.05 -5.96 -8.54
C SER A 354 14.82 -4.64 -7.80
N GLY A 355 15.83 -4.04 -7.20
CA GLY A 355 15.70 -2.75 -6.51
C GLY A 355 15.23 -1.64 -7.43
N GLU A 356 15.80 -1.56 -8.63
CA GLU A 356 15.46 -0.59 -9.66
C GLU A 356 13.99 -0.75 -10.13
N PHE A 357 13.57 -1.98 -10.45
CA PHE A 357 12.23 -2.22 -10.98
C PHE A 357 11.13 -2.13 -9.92
N TYR A 358 11.38 -2.57 -8.68
CA TYR A 358 10.45 -2.35 -7.57
C TYR A 358 10.37 -0.88 -7.18
N GLY A 359 11.46 -0.13 -7.30
CA GLY A 359 11.43 1.34 -7.18
C GLY A 359 10.52 2.00 -8.21
N LEU A 360 10.57 1.58 -9.48
CA LEU A 360 9.65 2.05 -10.52
C LEU A 360 8.20 1.62 -10.26
N MET A 361 7.98 0.39 -9.80
CA MET A 361 6.65 -0.09 -9.42
C MET A 361 6.05 0.74 -8.29
N ASP A 362 6.84 1.11 -7.29
CA ASP A 362 6.41 1.95 -6.18
C ASP A 362 6.02 3.36 -6.64
N ILE A 363 6.79 3.96 -7.57
CA ILE A 363 6.41 5.24 -8.21
C ILE A 363 5.08 5.09 -8.95
N CYS A 364 4.90 4.02 -9.72
CA CYS A 364 3.64 3.76 -10.41
C CYS A 364 2.48 3.63 -9.41
N GLY A 365 2.66 2.89 -8.30
CA GLY A 365 1.64 2.73 -7.27
C GLY A 365 1.25 4.05 -6.58
N LYS A 366 2.23 4.89 -6.23
CA LYS A 366 1.99 6.18 -5.58
C LYS A 366 1.45 7.24 -6.53
N GLY A 367 2.00 7.31 -7.75
CA GLY A 367 1.46 8.18 -8.79
C GLY A 367 0.04 7.78 -9.20
N ALA A 368 -0.23 6.48 -9.11
CA ALA A 368 -1.56 5.93 -9.32
C ALA A 368 -2.57 6.44 -8.27
N SER A 369 -2.26 6.34 -6.98
CA SER A 369 -3.16 6.81 -5.91
C SER A 369 -3.54 8.29 -6.07
N PHE A 370 -2.59 9.14 -6.47
CA PHE A 370 -2.86 10.55 -6.77
C PHE A 370 -3.82 10.73 -7.96
N LEU A 371 -3.63 9.99 -9.05
CA LEU A 371 -4.47 10.11 -10.24
C LEU A 371 -5.91 9.70 -9.97
N GLY A 372 -6.14 8.60 -9.24
CA GLY A 372 -7.48 8.10 -8.94
C GLY A 372 -8.27 9.01 -8.03
N THR A 373 -7.65 9.48 -6.96
CA THR A 373 -8.31 10.44 -6.06
C THR A 373 -8.61 11.76 -6.78
N THR A 374 -7.70 12.23 -7.65
CA THR A 374 -7.93 13.41 -8.49
C THR A 374 -9.07 13.18 -9.49
N LEU A 375 -9.13 12.01 -10.13
CA LEU A 375 -10.21 11.66 -11.05
C LEU A 375 -11.57 11.67 -10.35
N VAL A 376 -11.66 11.01 -9.18
CA VAL A 376 -12.89 10.99 -8.37
C VAL A 376 -13.30 12.41 -7.96
N ALA A 377 -12.36 13.22 -7.45
CA ALA A 377 -12.63 14.61 -7.07
C ALA A 377 -13.10 15.46 -8.25
N PHE A 378 -12.43 15.34 -9.39
CA PHE A 378 -12.78 16.07 -10.60
C PHE A 378 -14.17 15.68 -11.13
N VAL A 379 -14.45 14.38 -11.22
CA VAL A 379 -15.78 13.90 -11.66
C VAL A 379 -16.86 14.31 -10.67
N SER A 380 -16.64 14.17 -9.36
CA SER A 380 -17.57 14.64 -8.35
C SER A 380 -17.89 16.13 -8.52
N GLN A 381 -16.87 16.96 -8.78
CA GLN A 381 -17.05 18.41 -8.96
C GLN A 381 -17.85 18.79 -10.22
N ILE A 382 -17.57 18.13 -11.37
CA ILE A 382 -18.26 18.46 -12.63
C ILE A 382 -19.66 17.86 -12.72
N THR A 383 -19.98 16.89 -11.87
CA THR A 383 -21.31 16.25 -11.81
C THR A 383 -22.20 16.81 -10.70
N VAL A 384 -21.77 17.87 -9.99
CA VAL A 384 -22.61 18.57 -9.02
C VAL A 384 -23.92 19.03 -9.67
N GLY A 385 -25.07 18.65 -9.07
CA GLY A 385 -26.40 18.97 -9.60
C GLY A 385 -26.85 18.12 -10.78
N ILE A 386 -26.05 17.14 -11.22
CA ILE A 386 -26.45 16.16 -12.22
C ILE A 386 -27.04 14.94 -11.50
N GLU A 387 -28.33 14.70 -11.66
CA GLU A 387 -29.01 13.51 -11.22
C GLU A 387 -29.24 12.58 -12.41
N VAL A 388 -28.69 11.36 -12.33
CA VAL A 388 -28.87 10.35 -13.37
C VAL A 388 -29.73 9.23 -12.80
N ASN A 389 -30.86 8.97 -13.43
CA ASN A 389 -31.70 7.84 -13.05
C ASN A 389 -31.29 6.60 -13.83
N VAL A 390 -30.73 5.61 -13.13
CA VAL A 390 -30.34 4.32 -13.71
C VAL A 390 -31.09 3.21 -12.97
N PHE A 391 -31.88 2.45 -13.69
CA PHE A 391 -32.73 1.36 -13.13
C PHE A 391 -33.62 1.79 -11.95
N GLY A 392 -34.11 3.04 -11.93
CA GLY A 392 -34.94 3.56 -10.84
C GLY A 392 -34.20 4.07 -9.62
N LEU A 393 -32.87 4.04 -9.62
CA LEU A 393 -32.00 4.64 -8.59
C LEU A 393 -31.49 5.99 -9.07
N GLN A 394 -31.64 7.02 -8.23
CA GLN A 394 -31.04 8.32 -8.47
C GLN A 394 -29.57 8.29 -8.04
N LEU A 395 -28.68 8.38 -9.03
CA LEU A 395 -27.25 8.46 -8.80
C LEU A 395 -26.86 9.92 -8.61
N GLN A 396 -26.20 10.21 -7.49
CA GLN A 396 -25.64 11.52 -7.17
C GLN A 396 -24.21 11.63 -7.70
N ASN A 397 -23.63 12.83 -7.59
CA ASN A 397 -22.26 13.12 -8.02
C ASN A 397 -21.23 12.16 -7.40
N GLU A 398 -21.38 11.78 -6.12
CA GLU A 398 -20.47 10.83 -5.44
C GLU A 398 -20.49 9.44 -6.07
N ASN A 399 -21.68 8.97 -6.46
CA ASN A 399 -21.87 7.68 -7.13
C ASN A 399 -21.18 7.67 -8.51
N LEU A 400 -21.39 8.74 -9.29
CA LEU A 400 -20.78 8.90 -10.62
C LEU A 400 -19.27 9.02 -10.52
N ALA A 401 -18.78 9.72 -9.49
CA ALA A 401 -17.35 9.90 -9.22
C ALA A 401 -16.65 8.56 -8.96
N VAL A 402 -17.22 7.71 -8.09
CA VAL A 402 -16.68 6.35 -7.85
C VAL A 402 -16.76 5.51 -9.12
N GLY A 403 -17.85 5.60 -9.89
CA GLY A 403 -18.01 4.91 -11.16
C GLY A 403 -16.94 5.23 -12.20
N SER A 404 -16.36 6.43 -12.16
CA SER A 404 -15.29 6.83 -13.07
C SER A 404 -14.05 5.93 -12.99
N LEU A 405 -13.82 5.28 -11.84
CA LEU A 405 -12.70 4.34 -11.65
C LEU A 405 -12.80 3.10 -12.53
N VAL A 406 -13.98 2.75 -13.04
CA VAL A 406 -14.18 1.64 -14.01
C VAL A 406 -13.28 1.82 -15.22
N ILE A 407 -13.08 3.06 -15.69
CA ILE A 407 -12.23 3.38 -16.84
C ILE A 407 -10.79 2.93 -16.58
N LEU A 408 -10.29 3.14 -15.35
CA LEU A 408 -8.93 2.76 -14.98
C LEU A 408 -8.75 1.24 -15.00
N PHE A 409 -9.74 0.49 -14.50
CA PHE A 409 -9.71 -0.97 -14.54
C PHE A 409 -9.79 -1.52 -15.96
N ILE A 410 -10.64 -0.94 -16.84
CA ILE A 410 -10.73 -1.34 -18.24
C ILE A 410 -9.40 -1.12 -18.96
N ILE A 411 -8.82 0.08 -18.85
CA ILE A 411 -7.52 0.39 -19.46
C ILE A 411 -6.46 -0.55 -18.87
N GLY A 412 -6.40 -0.69 -17.55
CA GLY A 412 -5.48 -1.58 -16.85
C GLY A 412 -5.59 -3.02 -17.33
N TYR A 413 -6.80 -3.55 -17.49
CA TYR A 413 -7.05 -4.89 -18.00
C TYR A 413 -6.53 -5.09 -19.42
N LEU A 414 -6.88 -4.17 -20.34
CA LEU A 414 -6.47 -4.27 -21.75
C LEU A 414 -4.95 -4.22 -21.90
N VAL A 415 -4.31 -3.28 -21.20
CA VAL A 415 -2.85 -3.14 -21.22
C VAL A 415 -2.19 -4.35 -20.56
N PHE A 416 -2.75 -4.90 -19.47
CA PHE A 416 -2.24 -6.08 -18.81
C PHE A 416 -2.35 -7.34 -19.68
N CYS A 417 -3.43 -7.51 -20.43
CA CYS A 417 -3.55 -8.62 -21.38
C CYS A 417 -2.43 -8.59 -22.41
N LYS A 418 -2.07 -7.42 -22.91
CA LYS A 418 -0.95 -7.25 -23.85
C LYS A 418 0.40 -7.53 -23.17
N ALA A 419 0.62 -7.04 -21.96
CA ALA A 419 1.85 -7.26 -21.20
C ALA A 419 2.07 -8.75 -20.90
N ASP A 420 1.02 -9.46 -20.46
CA ASP A 420 1.03 -10.88 -20.14
C ASP A 420 1.33 -11.75 -21.39
N ALA A 421 0.70 -11.40 -22.53
CA ALA A 421 0.99 -12.09 -23.80
C ALA A 421 2.45 -11.90 -24.24
N MET A 422 2.99 -10.68 -24.10
CA MET A 422 4.40 -10.40 -24.40
C MET A 422 5.37 -11.11 -23.46
N SER A 423 5.02 -11.26 -22.19
CA SER A 423 5.84 -11.99 -21.21
C SER A 423 5.88 -13.49 -21.53
N LYS A 424 4.73 -14.08 -21.86
CA LYS A 424 4.63 -15.51 -22.22
C LYS A 424 5.32 -15.87 -23.54
N ALA A 425 5.42 -14.95 -24.48
CA ALA A 425 6.13 -15.18 -25.75
C ALA A 425 7.66 -15.21 -25.60
N ARG A 426 8.21 -14.89 -24.41
CA ARG A 426 9.65 -14.93 -24.12
C ARG A 426 10.11 -16.20 -23.39
N VAL A 427 9.19 -16.95 -22.81
CA VAL A 427 9.40 -18.24 -22.17
C VAL A 427 9.23 -19.36 -23.20
#